data_2444ff73db685190eabd2724d78e05f9
#
_entry.id   2444ff73db685190eabd2724d78e05f9
#
_cell.length_a   1.000
_cell.length_b   1.000
_cell.length_c   1.000
_cell.angle_alpha   90.00
_cell.angle_beta   90.00
_cell.angle_gamma   90.00
#
_symmetry.space_group_name_H-M   'P 1'
#
loop_
_entity.id
_entity.type
_entity.pdbx_description
1 polymer ?
#
loop_
_entity_poly.entity_id
_entity_poly.type
_entity_poly.pdbx_seq_one_letter_code
_entity_poly.pdbx_strand_id
1 'polypeptide(L)'
;GMVSAASEEGSQGLTRGVTPAALEVHRKVRIIEGNWPGSGEVLVGRLAHHHLGVDEVALAVGATLDFEGESFRVAGIFDAMGTVMESEIWFDRSDLMAVIQRETLSSVVVRMANTEGRAFADLFAKQRLDLELAVISEREYYDKLSRFYGPIRGITWLTAILVAIGAVMGGLNIMYASYANRVRELGTLQTLG
;
A
#
# COMPACT_ATOMS: atom_id res chain seq x y z
N GLY A 1 12.48 -1.04 -4.30
CA GLY A 1 13.83 -0.55 -4.02
C GLY A 1 13.99 -0.18 -2.56
N MET A 2 15.22 -0.09 -2.08
CA MET A 2 15.51 0.28 -0.70
C MET A 2 15.60 1.81 -0.62
N VAL A 3 14.77 2.43 0.21
CA VAL A 3 14.74 3.88 0.42
C VAL A 3 15.25 4.15 1.83
N SER A 4 16.22 5.02 1.99
CA SER A 4 16.69 5.49 3.29
C SER A 4 16.50 7.00 3.38
N ALA A 5 15.72 7.46 4.33
CA ALA A 5 15.60 8.87 4.66
C ALA A 5 16.20 9.06 6.04
N ALA A 6 17.39 9.62 6.14
CA ALA A 6 18.07 10.07 7.37
C ALA A 6 18.07 9.08 8.57
N SER A 7 17.66 7.83 8.40
CA SER A 7 17.72 6.78 9.41
C SER A 7 18.64 5.66 8.93
N GLU A 8 19.44 5.10 9.85
CA GLU A 8 20.45 4.07 9.57
C GLU A 8 19.89 2.71 9.10
N GLU A 9 18.56 2.52 9.10
CA GLU A 9 17.91 1.31 8.59
C GLU A 9 17.12 1.64 7.32
N GLY A 10 17.52 1.02 6.19
CA GLY A 10 16.84 1.17 4.92
C GLY A 10 15.43 0.57 4.96
N SER A 11 14.41 1.39 4.75
CA SER A 11 13.01 0.97 4.67
C SER A 11 12.62 0.65 3.22
N GLN A 12 11.73 -0.32 3.02
CA GLN A 12 11.21 -0.64 1.69
C GLN A 12 10.09 0.34 1.32
N GLY A 13 10.37 1.24 0.38
CA GLY A 13 9.39 2.17 -0.17
C GLY A 13 8.81 1.72 -1.51
N LEU A 14 7.57 2.13 -1.78
CA LEU A 14 6.96 2.00 -3.10
C LEU A 14 7.47 3.15 -3.99
N THR A 15 8.27 2.82 -5.00
CA THR A 15 8.85 3.79 -5.92
C THR A 15 8.24 3.68 -7.31
N ARG A 16 8.03 4.80 -7.97
CA ARG A 16 7.49 4.85 -9.33
C ARG A 16 8.25 5.88 -10.16
N GLY A 17 8.74 5.45 -11.34
CA GLY A 17 9.25 6.35 -12.35
C GLY A 17 8.10 6.90 -13.19
N VAL A 18 7.94 8.22 -13.20
CA VAL A 18 6.84 8.91 -13.88
C VAL A 18 7.34 9.96 -14.85
N THR A 19 6.47 10.38 -15.76
CA THR A 19 6.64 11.56 -16.61
C THR A 19 5.58 12.59 -16.22
N PRO A 20 5.71 13.86 -16.59
CA PRO A 20 4.70 14.89 -16.32
C PRO A 20 3.29 14.53 -16.79
N ALA A 21 3.16 13.69 -17.82
CA ALA A 21 1.88 13.15 -18.28
C ALA A 21 1.13 12.34 -17.20
N ALA A 22 1.80 11.90 -16.13
CA ALA A 22 1.16 11.19 -15.03
C ALA A 22 0.06 12.02 -14.37
N LEU A 23 0.21 13.34 -14.27
CA LEU A 23 -0.82 14.23 -13.72
C LEU A 23 -2.06 14.35 -14.62
N GLU A 24 -1.92 14.17 -15.93
CA GLU A 24 -3.05 14.14 -16.86
C GLU A 24 -3.83 12.84 -16.79
N VAL A 25 -3.13 11.75 -16.56
CA VAL A 25 -3.70 10.40 -16.44
C VAL A 25 -4.36 10.22 -15.07
N HIS A 26 -3.65 10.53 -14.01
CA HIS A 26 -4.09 10.40 -12.62
C HIS A 26 -4.66 11.72 -12.09
N ARG A 27 -5.87 12.07 -12.51
CA ARG A 27 -6.54 13.33 -12.12
C ARG A 27 -6.76 13.55 -10.63
N LYS A 28 -6.67 12.51 -9.83
CA LYS A 28 -6.77 12.59 -8.37
C LYS A 28 -5.47 13.05 -7.73
N VAL A 29 -4.36 12.97 -8.45
CA VAL A 29 -3.06 13.40 -7.96
C VAL A 29 -2.95 14.91 -8.11
N ARG A 30 -2.61 15.59 -7.04
CA ARG A 30 -2.36 17.04 -6.98
C ARG A 30 -1.12 17.30 -6.15
N ILE A 31 -0.24 18.16 -6.65
CA ILE A 31 0.88 18.66 -5.85
C ILE A 31 0.29 19.66 -4.87
N ILE A 32 0.49 19.40 -3.58
CA ILE A 32 -0.02 20.25 -2.49
C ILE A 32 1.06 21.16 -1.95
N GLU A 33 2.34 20.81 -2.12
CA GLU A 33 3.49 21.60 -1.70
C GLU A 33 4.65 21.39 -2.67
N GLY A 34 5.44 22.45 -2.93
CA GLY A 34 6.59 22.41 -3.83
C GLY A 34 6.20 22.36 -5.32
N ASN A 35 7.03 21.71 -6.12
CA ASN A 35 6.89 21.64 -7.57
C ASN A 35 7.06 20.23 -8.11
N TRP A 36 6.81 20.07 -9.43
CA TRP A 36 7.14 18.84 -10.15
C TRP A 36 8.67 18.61 -10.13
N PRO A 37 9.13 17.38 -9.85
CA PRO A 37 10.54 17.07 -9.70
C PRO A 37 11.30 17.21 -11.02
N GLY A 38 12.48 17.81 -10.96
CA GLY A 38 13.50 17.77 -12.00
C GLY A 38 14.41 16.54 -11.88
N SER A 39 15.52 16.54 -12.63
CA SER A 39 16.53 15.49 -12.48
C SER A 39 17.20 15.58 -11.10
N GLY A 40 17.40 14.43 -10.45
CA GLY A 40 17.92 14.33 -9.09
C GLY A 40 16.93 14.73 -8.01
N GLU A 41 15.64 14.87 -8.37
CA GLU A 41 14.59 15.25 -7.46
C GLU A 41 13.45 14.20 -7.44
N VAL A 42 12.68 14.20 -6.35
CA VAL A 42 11.54 13.30 -6.15
C VAL A 42 10.30 14.04 -5.70
N LEU A 43 9.14 13.50 -6.04
CA LEU A 43 7.86 13.91 -5.52
C LEU A 43 7.38 12.85 -4.52
N VAL A 44 7.01 13.26 -3.32
CA VAL A 44 6.68 12.35 -2.22
C VAL A 44 5.17 12.37 -1.97
N GLY A 45 4.58 11.20 -1.88
CA GLY A 45 3.18 11.08 -1.47
C GLY A 45 2.99 11.44 0.00
N ARG A 46 1.91 12.12 0.32
CA ARG A 46 1.61 12.65 1.65
C ARG A 46 1.69 11.61 2.78
N LEU A 47 1.40 10.35 2.48
CA LEU A 47 1.44 9.24 3.45
C LEU A 47 2.70 8.36 3.32
N ALA A 48 3.67 8.74 2.50
CA ALA A 48 4.89 7.95 2.30
C ALA A 48 5.69 7.78 3.60
N HIS A 49 5.72 8.80 4.47
CA HIS A 49 6.40 8.75 5.76
C HIS A 49 5.87 7.63 6.67
N HIS A 50 4.55 7.40 6.69
CA HIS A 50 3.96 6.28 7.44
C HIS A 50 4.42 4.92 6.91
N HIS A 51 4.54 4.79 5.59
CA HIS A 51 4.95 3.54 4.97
C HIS A 51 6.44 3.24 5.19
N LEU A 52 7.24 4.29 5.19
CA LEU A 52 8.68 4.20 5.44
C LEU A 52 9.04 4.12 6.94
N GLY A 53 8.10 4.45 7.84
CA GLY A 53 8.35 4.49 9.28
C GLY A 53 9.27 5.62 9.70
N VAL A 54 9.29 6.73 8.96
CA VAL A 54 10.09 7.93 9.25
C VAL A 54 9.21 9.10 9.65
N ASP A 55 9.80 10.10 10.28
CA ASP A 55 9.08 11.33 10.61
C ASP A 55 8.72 12.11 9.34
N GLU A 56 7.59 12.79 9.35
CA GLU A 56 7.12 13.62 8.24
C GLU A 56 8.15 14.68 7.82
N VAL A 57 8.89 15.23 8.79
CA VAL A 57 9.94 16.24 8.55
C VAL A 57 11.10 15.67 7.72
N ALA A 58 11.37 14.37 7.81
CA ALA A 58 12.44 13.72 7.02
C ALA A 58 12.13 13.68 5.52
N LEU A 59 10.87 13.83 5.15
CA LEU A 59 10.40 13.85 3.76
C LEU A 59 9.81 15.23 3.36
N ALA A 60 10.05 16.27 4.15
CA ALA A 60 9.62 17.61 3.82
C ALA A 60 10.28 18.14 2.55
N VAL A 61 9.65 19.10 1.90
CA VAL A 61 10.21 19.76 0.71
C VAL A 61 11.60 20.33 1.00
N GLY A 62 12.58 19.99 0.19
CA GLY A 62 13.99 20.34 0.34
C GLY A 62 14.83 19.32 1.15
N ALA A 63 14.22 18.35 1.79
CA ALA A 63 14.94 17.25 2.44
C ALA A 63 15.65 16.35 1.40
N THR A 64 16.62 15.58 1.86
CA THR A 64 17.36 14.63 1.02
C THR A 64 16.93 13.22 1.37
N LEU A 65 16.68 12.43 0.35
CA LEU A 65 16.30 11.03 0.40
C LEU A 65 17.35 10.20 -0.35
N ASP A 66 17.88 9.17 0.30
CA ASP A 66 18.80 8.24 -0.35
C ASP A 66 18.02 7.03 -0.90
N PHE A 67 18.27 6.71 -2.17
CA PHE A 67 17.65 5.57 -2.85
C PHE A 67 18.71 4.82 -3.67
N GLU A 68 18.91 3.53 -3.35
CA GLU A 68 19.89 2.65 -4.00
C GLU A 68 21.31 3.25 -4.08
N GLY A 69 21.70 4.05 -3.08
CA GLY A 69 23.03 4.68 -3.00
C GLY A 69 23.17 6.03 -3.69
N GLU A 70 22.11 6.54 -4.28
CA GLU A 70 22.02 7.87 -4.87
C GLU A 70 21.14 8.78 -4.02
N SER A 71 21.52 10.06 -3.88
CA SER A 71 20.79 11.03 -3.09
C SER A 71 19.87 11.88 -3.97
N PHE A 72 18.60 11.97 -3.59
CA PHE A 72 17.58 12.74 -4.26
C PHE A 72 17.00 13.80 -3.34
N ARG A 73 16.69 14.97 -3.87
CA ARG A 73 16.05 16.04 -3.13
C ARG A 73 14.53 15.98 -3.28
N VAL A 74 13.80 16.16 -2.20
CA VAL A 74 12.34 16.27 -2.22
C VAL A 74 11.94 17.61 -2.84
N ALA A 75 11.39 17.60 -4.05
CA ALA A 75 10.93 18.78 -4.78
C ALA A 75 9.52 19.19 -4.37
N GLY A 76 8.69 18.23 -3.95
CA GLY A 76 7.32 18.52 -3.55
C GLY A 76 6.61 17.32 -2.94
N ILE A 77 5.43 17.61 -2.41
CA ILE A 77 4.53 16.64 -1.81
C ILE A 77 3.23 16.61 -2.61
N PHE A 78 2.68 15.42 -2.84
CA PHE A 78 1.42 15.25 -3.53
C PHE A 78 0.37 14.49 -2.71
N ASP A 79 -0.88 14.82 -2.97
CA ASP A 79 -2.08 14.14 -2.48
C ASP A 79 -2.74 13.39 -3.64
N ALA A 80 -3.36 12.26 -3.36
CA ALA A 80 -4.05 11.44 -4.35
C ALA A 80 -5.43 10.96 -3.87
N MET A 81 -6.09 11.76 -3.03
CA MET A 81 -7.45 11.55 -2.53
C MET A 81 -7.69 10.14 -1.93
N GLY A 82 -6.77 9.67 -1.07
CA GLY A 82 -6.90 8.39 -0.36
C GLY A 82 -6.60 7.15 -1.19
N THR A 83 -5.90 7.29 -2.31
CA THR A 83 -5.41 6.15 -3.08
C THR A 83 -4.06 5.67 -2.54
N VAL A 84 -3.67 4.44 -2.89
CA VAL A 84 -2.36 3.87 -2.52
C VAL A 84 -1.18 4.69 -3.02
N MET A 85 -1.39 5.55 -4.02
CA MET A 85 -0.35 6.44 -4.55
C MET A 85 0.17 7.43 -3.51
N GLU A 86 -0.63 7.78 -2.49
CA GLU A 86 -0.18 8.67 -1.41
C GLU A 86 0.97 8.10 -0.56
N SER A 87 1.23 6.80 -0.68
CA SER A 87 2.34 6.13 -0.01
C SER A 87 3.54 5.90 -0.94
N GLU A 88 3.48 6.39 -2.18
CA GLU A 88 4.54 6.21 -3.17
C GLU A 88 5.51 7.41 -3.19
N ILE A 89 6.74 7.14 -3.66
CA ILE A 89 7.72 8.16 -4.03
C ILE A 89 7.87 8.14 -5.54
N TRP A 90 7.67 9.28 -6.17
CA TRP A 90 7.72 9.45 -7.60
C TRP A 90 9.02 10.10 -8.03
N PHE A 91 9.76 9.40 -8.84
CA PHE A 91 11.00 9.85 -9.48
C PHE A 91 10.73 10.30 -10.91
N ASP A 92 11.58 11.14 -11.47
CA ASP A 92 11.64 11.20 -12.92
C ASP A 92 11.95 9.81 -13.47
N ARG A 93 11.24 9.45 -14.55
CA ARG A 93 11.38 8.13 -15.15
C ARG A 93 12.82 7.81 -15.53
N SER A 94 13.54 8.78 -16.10
CA SER A 94 14.91 8.60 -16.58
C SER A 94 15.87 8.36 -15.43
N ASP A 95 15.73 9.09 -14.34
CA ASP A 95 16.55 8.96 -13.15
C ASP A 95 16.32 7.59 -12.48
N LEU A 96 15.05 7.21 -12.30
CA LEU A 96 14.75 5.90 -11.73
C LEU A 96 15.33 4.75 -12.59
N MET A 97 15.16 4.82 -13.92
CA MET A 97 15.69 3.81 -14.83
C MET A 97 17.22 3.72 -14.74
N ALA A 98 17.91 4.85 -14.62
CA ALA A 98 19.37 4.88 -14.47
C ALA A 98 19.82 4.24 -13.17
N VAL A 99 19.20 4.59 -12.04
CA VAL A 99 19.56 4.07 -10.70
C VAL A 99 19.30 2.57 -10.59
N ILE A 100 18.14 2.07 -11.03
CA ILE A 100 17.82 0.64 -10.97
C ILE A 100 18.39 -0.16 -12.16
N GLN A 101 19.17 0.49 -13.02
CA GLN A 101 19.81 -0.10 -14.21
C GLN A 101 18.81 -0.86 -15.12
N ARG A 102 17.63 -0.27 -15.35
CA ARG A 102 16.58 -0.84 -16.18
C ARG A 102 16.41 -0.09 -17.47
N GLU A 103 16.41 -0.79 -18.59
CA GLU A 103 16.19 -0.21 -19.93
C GLU A 103 14.74 -0.34 -20.41
N THR A 104 13.92 -1.13 -19.68
CA THR A 104 12.56 -1.47 -20.12
C THR A 104 11.50 -0.88 -19.17
N LEU A 105 10.37 -0.48 -19.75
CA LEU A 105 9.19 -0.03 -19.00
C LEU A 105 8.43 -1.24 -18.47
N SER A 106 8.02 -1.19 -17.20
CA SER A 106 7.20 -2.24 -16.60
C SER A 106 5.72 -2.14 -17.01
N SER A 107 5.23 -0.91 -17.22
CA SER A 107 3.84 -0.66 -17.60
C SER A 107 3.69 0.71 -18.26
N VAL A 108 2.70 0.80 -19.14
CA VAL A 108 2.26 2.06 -19.74
C VAL A 108 0.81 2.27 -19.34
N VAL A 109 0.52 3.38 -18.66
CA VAL A 109 -0.85 3.74 -18.27
C VAL A 109 -1.41 4.69 -19.30
N VAL A 110 -2.55 4.33 -19.88
CA VAL A 110 -3.22 5.11 -20.91
C VAL A 110 -4.65 5.42 -20.47
N ARG A 111 -5.05 6.67 -20.59
CA ARG A 111 -6.43 7.07 -20.38
C ARG A 111 -7.18 7.09 -21.72
N MET A 112 -8.22 6.27 -21.80
CA MET A 112 -9.07 6.20 -22.99
C MET A 112 -10.21 7.21 -22.92
N ALA A 113 -10.52 7.83 -24.07
CA ALA A 113 -11.65 8.76 -24.16
C ALA A 113 -13.01 8.03 -24.25
N ASN A 114 -12.99 6.79 -24.77
CA ASN A 114 -14.18 5.97 -24.99
C ASN A 114 -13.86 4.47 -24.89
N THR A 115 -14.89 3.64 -24.94
CA THR A 115 -14.77 2.17 -24.92
C THR A 115 -14.11 1.58 -26.18
N GLU A 116 -14.18 2.25 -27.31
CA GLU A 116 -13.55 1.81 -28.57
C GLU A 116 -12.03 1.84 -28.47
N GLY A 117 -11.47 2.84 -27.74
CA GLY A 117 -10.05 2.91 -27.48
C GLY A 117 -9.49 1.67 -26.78
N ARG A 118 -10.27 1.07 -25.86
CA ARG A 118 -9.87 -0.18 -25.20
C ARG A 118 -9.79 -1.34 -26.19
N ALA A 119 -10.78 -1.49 -27.06
CA ALA A 119 -10.76 -2.55 -28.08
C ALA A 119 -9.57 -2.39 -29.02
N PHE A 120 -9.25 -1.15 -29.42
CA PHE A 120 -8.08 -0.84 -30.23
C PHE A 120 -6.77 -1.21 -29.49
N ALA A 121 -6.63 -0.85 -28.22
CA ALA A 121 -5.46 -1.19 -27.43
C ALA A 121 -5.27 -2.72 -27.27
N ASP A 122 -6.37 -3.44 -27.04
CA ASP A 122 -6.36 -4.90 -26.94
C ASP A 122 -5.95 -5.56 -28.28
N LEU A 123 -6.47 -5.05 -29.38
CA LEU A 123 -6.09 -5.50 -30.73
C LEU A 123 -4.60 -5.21 -31.01
N PHE A 124 -4.13 -4.02 -30.68
CA PHE A 124 -2.72 -3.63 -30.82
C PHE A 124 -1.80 -4.56 -30.02
N ALA A 125 -2.14 -4.82 -28.75
CA ALA A 125 -1.35 -5.71 -27.90
C ALA A 125 -1.29 -7.15 -28.48
N LYS A 126 -2.41 -7.65 -29.03
CA LYS A 126 -2.46 -8.98 -29.66
C LYS A 126 -1.69 -9.06 -30.98
N GLN A 127 -1.52 -7.96 -31.69
CA GLN A 127 -0.74 -7.88 -32.92
C GLN A 127 0.77 -7.77 -32.67
N ARG A 128 1.16 -7.26 -31.51
CA ARG A 128 2.56 -7.03 -31.14
C ARG A 128 3.05 -8.09 -30.16
N LEU A 129 3.12 -9.34 -30.65
CA LEU A 129 3.61 -10.49 -29.88
C LEU A 129 5.07 -10.34 -29.44
N ASP A 130 5.84 -9.51 -30.14
CA ASP A 130 7.22 -9.14 -29.82
C ASP A 130 7.36 -8.38 -28.50
N LEU A 131 6.30 -7.72 -28.03
CA LEU A 131 6.30 -6.90 -26.83
C LEU A 131 5.64 -7.57 -25.62
N GLU A 132 5.05 -8.75 -25.81
CA GLU A 132 4.34 -9.50 -24.73
C GLU A 132 3.37 -8.63 -23.91
N LEU A 133 2.65 -7.72 -24.57
CA LEU A 133 1.77 -6.76 -23.93
C LEU A 133 0.46 -7.40 -23.47
N ALA A 134 0.02 -7.06 -22.27
CA ALA A 134 -1.32 -7.37 -21.76
C ALA A 134 -2.07 -6.08 -21.46
N VAL A 135 -3.25 -5.90 -22.06
CA VAL A 135 -4.12 -4.75 -21.77
C VAL A 135 -5.10 -5.14 -20.69
N ILE A 136 -4.97 -4.52 -19.53
CA ILE A 136 -5.88 -4.70 -18.39
C ILE A 136 -6.46 -3.36 -17.98
N SER A 137 -7.72 -3.34 -17.55
CA SER A 137 -8.28 -2.13 -16.97
C SER A 137 -7.74 -1.91 -15.55
N GLU A 138 -7.68 -0.65 -15.12
CA GLU A 138 -7.29 -0.30 -13.75
C GLU A 138 -8.12 -1.08 -12.71
N ARG A 139 -9.42 -1.20 -12.93
CA ARG A 139 -10.32 -1.96 -12.07
C ARG A 139 -9.95 -3.45 -12.01
N GLU A 140 -9.68 -4.05 -13.16
CA GLU A 140 -9.27 -5.46 -13.25
C GLU A 140 -7.92 -5.71 -12.57
N TYR A 141 -6.99 -4.76 -12.68
CA TYR A 141 -5.71 -4.80 -11.98
C TYR A 141 -5.89 -4.84 -10.47
N TYR A 142 -6.70 -3.91 -9.91
CA TYR A 142 -6.96 -3.89 -8.47
C TYR A 142 -7.80 -5.07 -7.99
N ASP A 143 -8.73 -5.59 -8.82
CA ASP A 143 -9.49 -6.81 -8.51
C ASP A 143 -8.57 -8.04 -8.42
N LYS A 144 -7.60 -8.17 -9.33
CA LYS A 144 -6.59 -9.24 -9.27
C LYS A 144 -5.73 -9.12 -8.01
N LEU A 145 -5.29 -7.91 -7.69
CA LEU A 145 -4.51 -7.64 -6.48
C LEU A 145 -5.31 -7.97 -5.21
N SER A 146 -6.58 -7.57 -5.15
CA SER A 146 -7.48 -7.82 -4.03
C SER A 146 -7.74 -9.32 -3.80
N ARG A 147 -7.81 -10.11 -4.87
CA ARG A 147 -7.98 -11.58 -4.79
C ARG A 147 -6.78 -12.26 -4.12
N PHE A 148 -5.59 -11.72 -4.32
CA PHE A 148 -4.40 -12.23 -3.64
C PHE A 148 -4.49 -12.12 -2.12
N TYR A 149 -5.14 -11.07 -1.60
CA TYR A 149 -5.35 -10.86 -0.18
C TYR A 149 -6.59 -11.58 0.40
N GLY A 150 -7.42 -12.17 -0.46
CA GLY A 150 -8.63 -12.91 -0.06
C GLY A 150 -8.37 -13.99 0.98
N PRO A 151 -7.41 -14.92 0.78
CA PRO A 151 -7.08 -15.97 1.73
C PRO A 151 -6.62 -15.43 3.09
N ILE A 152 -5.86 -14.33 3.11
CA ILE A 152 -5.37 -13.70 4.34
C ILE A 152 -6.55 -13.19 5.17
N ARG A 153 -7.52 -12.51 4.54
CA ARG A 153 -8.75 -12.08 5.21
C ARG A 153 -9.55 -13.27 5.76
N GLY A 154 -9.62 -14.37 5.00
CA GLY A 154 -10.28 -15.59 5.43
C GLY A 154 -9.67 -16.17 6.71
N ILE A 155 -8.34 -16.26 6.77
CA ILE A 155 -7.61 -16.73 7.96
C ILE A 155 -7.85 -15.80 9.15
N THR A 156 -7.82 -14.48 8.95
CA THR A 156 -8.08 -13.49 10.01
C THR A 156 -9.50 -13.68 10.60
N TRP A 157 -10.51 -13.83 9.76
CA TRP A 157 -11.88 -14.10 10.21
C TRP A 157 -12.00 -15.42 10.95
N LEU A 158 -11.38 -16.50 10.46
CA LEU A 158 -11.37 -17.79 11.12
C LEU A 158 -10.73 -17.69 12.51
N THR A 159 -9.60 -17.04 12.61
CA THR A 159 -8.92 -16.84 13.90
C THR A 159 -9.78 -16.03 14.87
N ALA A 160 -10.42 -14.96 14.42
CA ALA A 160 -11.30 -14.15 15.26
C ALA A 160 -12.48 -14.96 15.80
N ILE A 161 -13.09 -15.80 14.98
CA ILE A 161 -14.19 -16.69 15.39
C ILE A 161 -13.70 -17.71 16.42
N LEU A 162 -12.54 -18.34 16.20
CA LEU A 162 -11.99 -19.32 17.15
C LEU A 162 -11.67 -18.68 18.51
N VAL A 163 -11.10 -17.48 18.51
CA VAL A 163 -10.83 -16.73 19.74
C VAL A 163 -12.14 -16.37 20.47
N ALA A 164 -13.16 -15.93 19.73
CA ALA A 164 -14.47 -15.63 20.32
C ALA A 164 -15.12 -16.86 20.97
N ILE A 165 -15.08 -18.02 20.30
CA ILE A 165 -15.57 -19.29 20.87
C ILE A 165 -14.80 -19.65 22.13
N GLY A 166 -13.46 -19.56 22.09
CA GLY A 166 -12.61 -19.84 23.25
C GLY A 166 -12.92 -18.94 24.44
N ALA A 167 -13.13 -17.64 24.19
CA ALA A 167 -13.51 -16.68 25.24
C ALA A 167 -14.87 -17.00 25.88
N VAL A 168 -15.88 -17.37 25.07
CA VAL A 168 -17.19 -17.77 25.56
C VAL A 168 -17.08 -19.04 26.40
N MET A 169 -16.38 -20.08 25.92
CA MET A 169 -16.20 -21.34 26.65
C MET A 169 -15.43 -21.14 27.95
N GLY A 170 -14.39 -20.28 27.95
CA GLY A 170 -13.66 -19.91 29.15
C GLY A 170 -14.54 -19.17 30.18
N GLY A 171 -15.35 -18.23 29.72
CA GLY A 171 -16.29 -17.49 30.54
C GLY A 171 -17.36 -18.42 31.16
N LEU A 172 -17.94 -19.33 30.39
CA LEU A 172 -18.89 -20.31 30.87
C LEU A 172 -18.27 -21.25 31.94
N ASN A 173 -17.02 -21.68 31.74
CA ASN A 173 -16.32 -22.52 32.71
C ASN A 173 -16.11 -21.81 34.04
N ILE A 174 -15.72 -20.54 34.03
CA ILE A 174 -15.57 -19.70 35.23
C ILE A 174 -16.93 -19.52 35.93
N MET A 175 -17.99 -19.23 35.17
CA MET A 175 -19.35 -19.09 35.73
C MET A 175 -19.84 -20.39 36.37
N TYR A 176 -19.59 -21.52 35.68
CA TYR A 176 -19.96 -22.85 36.22
C TYR A 176 -19.21 -23.16 37.51
N ALA A 177 -17.91 -22.92 37.55
CA ALA A 177 -17.10 -23.11 38.75
C ALA A 177 -17.59 -22.24 39.92
N SER A 178 -17.89 -20.97 39.66
CA SER A 178 -18.44 -20.04 40.64
C SER A 178 -19.79 -20.47 41.16
N TYR A 179 -20.68 -20.95 40.29
CA TYR A 179 -21.98 -21.47 40.66
C TYR A 179 -21.86 -22.72 41.53
N ALA A 180 -21.01 -23.68 41.13
CA ALA A 180 -20.79 -24.91 41.87
C ALA A 180 -20.26 -24.65 43.29
N ASN A 181 -19.39 -23.68 43.49
CA ASN A 181 -18.89 -23.27 44.79
C ASN A 181 -20.01 -22.67 45.68
N ARG A 182 -20.87 -21.81 45.11
CA ARG A 182 -22.01 -21.24 45.87
C ARG A 182 -23.02 -22.27 46.29
N VAL A 183 -23.33 -23.26 45.43
CA VAL A 183 -24.22 -24.37 45.80
C VAL A 183 -23.65 -25.18 46.96
N ARG A 184 -22.34 -25.37 46.98
CA ARG A 184 -21.63 -26.10 48.06
C ARG A 184 -21.72 -25.33 49.39
N GLU A 185 -21.54 -24.00 49.37
CA GLU A 185 -21.68 -23.14 50.54
C GLU A 185 -23.11 -23.16 51.10
N LEU A 186 -24.11 -23.08 50.23
CA LEU A 186 -25.52 -23.17 50.62
C LEU A 186 -25.88 -24.54 51.23
N GLY A 187 -25.32 -25.61 50.68
CA GLY A 187 -25.50 -26.98 51.23
C GLY A 187 -24.91 -27.14 52.65
N THR A 188 -23.75 -26.52 52.92
CA THR A 188 -23.16 -26.53 54.26
C THR A 188 -23.95 -25.69 55.26
N LEU A 189 -24.52 -24.56 54.85
CA LEU A 189 -25.38 -23.74 55.69
C LEU A 189 -26.70 -24.46 56.07
N GLN A 190 -27.24 -25.26 55.12
CA GLN A 190 -28.47 -26.01 55.34
C GLN A 190 -28.30 -27.19 56.31
N THR A 191 -27.06 -27.70 56.49
CA THR A 191 -26.75 -28.77 57.44
C THR A 191 -26.43 -28.26 58.85
N LEU A 192 -26.20 -26.97 59.02
CA LEU A 192 -25.87 -26.34 60.29
C LEU A 192 -27.10 -25.70 61.00
N GLY A 193 -28.29 -25.75 60.40
CA GLY A 193 -29.54 -25.24 60.97
C GLY A 193 -30.11 -24.12 60.18
#